data_943e9eb6a2adeec09d667ac60b63732d
#
_entry.id   943e9eb6a2adeec09d667ac60b63732d
#
_cell.length_a   1.000
_cell.length_b   1.000
_cell.length_c   1.000
_cell.angle_alpha   90.00
_cell.angle_beta   90.00
_cell.angle_gamma   90.00
#
_symmetry.space_group_name_H-M   'P 1'
#
loop_
_entity.id
_entity.type
_entity.pdbx_description
1 polymer ?
#
loop_
_entity_poly.entity_id
_entity_poly.type
_entity_poly.pdbx_seq_one_letter_code
_entity_poly.pdbx_strand_id
1 'polypeptide(L)'
;MELKTQWYKSIDKRTSRRTYMDKDLNLDHLNKISSLIDKINKESSLNIQLIKDGEKPFKGIKKSYGMISGVKSFIALVGKENIINVESKIGYFGEVLVLEATSLGIGTCWIGGTYDKKEVENTIDIKENEKLYCVISIGYVKEEKGIKEKLLSSFSKNRKSSNEILSCNEKEVPNWVKNGIEAVRKAPSAINKQPWKYEYSKGSIKAFIDEQKHGYEKIDLGISMLHFQLGAKNSGYVGNWEYINNINIFK
;
A
#
# COMPACT_ATOMS: atom_id res chain seq x y z
N MET A 1 -4.46 12.83 -9.34
CA MET A 1 -4.83 13.09 -7.92
C MET A 1 -3.77 13.94 -7.25
N GLU A 2 -4.14 14.98 -6.49
CA GLU A 2 -3.20 15.77 -5.72
C GLU A 2 -2.72 15.03 -4.47
N LEU A 3 -1.40 14.96 -4.27
CA LEU A 3 -0.79 14.31 -3.10
C LEU A 3 -0.83 15.25 -1.89
N LYS A 4 -1.33 14.77 -0.76
CA LYS A 4 -1.44 15.54 0.48
C LYS A 4 -0.14 15.47 1.30
N THR A 5 0.30 16.59 1.86
CA THR A 5 1.48 16.64 2.74
C THR A 5 1.36 15.71 3.97
N GLN A 6 0.15 15.53 4.47
CA GLN A 6 -0.10 14.64 5.60
C GLN A 6 0.23 13.16 5.30
N TRP A 7 0.15 12.73 4.03
CA TRP A 7 0.52 11.36 3.67
C TRP A 7 2.03 11.12 3.81
N TYR A 8 2.86 12.09 3.43
CA TYR A 8 4.30 11.99 3.69
C TYR A 8 4.60 11.88 5.20
N LYS A 9 3.96 12.73 6.03
CA LYS A 9 4.09 12.66 7.50
C LYS A 9 3.58 11.34 8.09
N SER A 10 2.67 10.65 7.40
CA SER A 10 2.13 9.35 7.82
C SER A 10 3.07 8.18 7.53
N ILE A 11 4.07 8.34 6.66
CA ILE A 11 5.03 7.28 6.33
C ILE A 11 5.75 6.77 7.61
N ASP A 12 6.17 7.68 8.48
CA ASP A 12 6.89 7.33 9.71
C ASP A 12 5.98 6.71 10.79
N LYS A 13 4.70 7.07 10.77
CA LYS A 13 3.71 6.58 11.74
C LYS A 13 3.10 5.25 11.33
N ARG A 14 3.06 4.98 10.02
CA ARG A 14 2.44 3.78 9.45
C ARG A 14 3.14 2.51 9.94
N THR A 15 2.35 1.61 10.46
CA THR A 15 2.79 0.26 10.81
C THR A 15 1.66 -0.73 10.57
N SER A 16 1.97 -1.96 10.18
CA SER A 16 0.96 -3.01 10.03
C SER A 16 0.34 -3.34 11.38
N ARG A 17 -0.96 -3.11 11.53
CA ARG A 17 -1.74 -3.39 12.73
C ARG A 17 -2.62 -4.60 12.47
N ARG A 18 -2.60 -5.54 13.39
CA ARG A 18 -3.25 -6.86 13.21
C ARG A 18 -4.25 -7.21 14.29
N THR A 19 -4.30 -6.38 15.36
CA THR A 19 -5.26 -6.53 16.46
C THR A 19 -6.07 -5.27 16.57
N TYR A 20 -7.35 -5.38 16.27
CA TYR A 20 -8.29 -4.26 16.23
C TYR A 20 -9.17 -4.25 17.48
N MET A 21 -9.64 -3.07 17.83
CA MET A 21 -10.63 -2.88 18.89
C MET A 21 -12.00 -3.31 18.39
N ASP A 22 -12.85 -3.80 19.28
CA ASP A 22 -14.26 -4.07 18.99
C ASP A 22 -15.06 -2.75 18.92
N LYS A 23 -14.77 -1.96 17.90
CA LYS A 23 -15.35 -0.64 17.68
C LYS A 23 -15.41 -0.34 16.18
N ASP A 24 -16.59 0.03 15.71
CA ASP A 24 -16.79 0.45 14.33
C ASP A 24 -16.16 1.81 14.07
N LEU A 25 -15.75 2.02 12.81
CA LEU A 25 -15.31 3.35 12.36
C LEU A 25 -16.48 4.34 12.46
N ASN A 26 -16.22 5.54 12.96
CA ASN A 26 -17.24 6.58 13.01
C ASN A 26 -17.59 7.09 11.58
N LEU A 27 -18.73 7.77 11.47
CA LEU A 27 -19.25 8.23 10.17
C LEU A 27 -18.30 9.21 9.47
N ASP A 28 -17.60 10.08 10.21
CA ASP A 28 -16.62 11.02 9.62
C ASP A 28 -15.46 10.29 8.95
N HIS A 29 -14.89 9.31 9.62
CA HIS A 29 -13.80 8.49 9.08
C HIS A 29 -14.27 7.64 7.90
N LEU A 30 -15.45 7.01 8.00
CA LEU A 30 -16.04 6.24 6.90
C LEU A 30 -16.24 7.13 5.66
N ASN A 31 -16.81 8.32 5.84
CA ASN A 31 -17.07 9.25 4.74
C ASN A 31 -15.77 9.73 4.08
N LYS A 32 -14.72 10.05 4.88
CA LYS A 32 -13.41 10.46 4.35
C LYS A 32 -12.76 9.36 3.50
N ILE A 33 -12.78 8.12 4.00
CA ILE A 33 -12.20 6.98 3.27
C ILE A 33 -13.04 6.68 2.01
N SER A 34 -14.38 6.63 2.12
CA SER A 34 -15.26 6.37 0.97
C SER A 34 -15.10 7.43 -0.12
N SER A 35 -15.11 8.73 0.24
CA SER A 35 -14.93 9.81 -0.73
C SER A 35 -13.55 9.75 -1.44
N LEU A 36 -12.51 9.30 -0.72
CA LEU A 36 -11.20 9.11 -1.32
C LEU A 36 -11.20 7.90 -2.26
N ILE A 37 -11.88 6.80 -1.90
CA ILE A 37 -12.07 5.62 -2.76
C ILE A 37 -12.79 6.02 -4.06
N ASP A 38 -13.89 6.77 -3.96
CA ASP A 38 -14.65 7.22 -5.13
C ASP A 38 -13.78 8.04 -6.09
N LYS A 39 -12.98 8.96 -5.54
CA LYS A 39 -12.01 9.73 -6.31
C LYS A 39 -10.96 8.86 -6.99
N ILE A 40 -10.38 7.91 -6.26
CA ILE A 40 -9.40 6.96 -6.80
C ILE A 40 -10.01 6.12 -7.92
N ASN A 41 -11.18 5.52 -7.71
CA ASN A 41 -11.85 4.69 -8.70
C ASN A 41 -12.13 5.45 -10.00
N LYS A 42 -12.57 6.72 -9.88
CA LYS A 42 -12.80 7.60 -11.03
C LYS A 42 -11.52 7.89 -11.82
N GLU A 43 -10.38 8.09 -11.14
CA GLU A 43 -9.11 8.46 -11.80
C GLU A 43 -8.34 7.24 -12.31
N SER A 44 -8.43 6.09 -11.64
CA SER A 44 -7.62 4.90 -11.93
C SER A 44 -8.33 3.84 -12.76
N SER A 45 -9.65 3.91 -12.86
CA SER A 45 -10.54 2.86 -13.39
C SER A 45 -10.50 1.55 -12.57
N LEU A 46 -10.06 1.61 -11.31
CA LEU A 46 -10.16 0.50 -10.36
C LEU A 46 -11.57 0.40 -9.79
N ASN A 47 -11.87 -0.71 -9.10
CA ASN A 47 -13.12 -0.94 -8.37
C ASN A 47 -12.81 -1.23 -6.90
N ILE A 48 -12.17 -0.28 -6.22
CA ILE A 48 -11.83 -0.39 -4.80
C ILE A 48 -13.10 -0.20 -3.97
N GLN A 49 -13.31 -1.03 -2.95
CA GLN A 49 -14.53 -1.03 -2.15
C GLN A 49 -14.22 -1.06 -0.66
N LEU A 50 -14.89 -0.21 0.13
CA LEU A 50 -14.86 -0.27 1.60
C LEU A 50 -16.02 -1.13 2.09
N ILE A 51 -15.70 -2.24 2.76
CA ILE A 51 -16.66 -3.17 3.35
C ILE A 51 -16.72 -2.90 4.86
N LYS A 52 -17.92 -2.54 5.31
CA LYS A 52 -18.24 -2.35 6.73
C LYS A 52 -18.55 -3.66 7.38
N ASP A 53 -19.11 -4.26 8.00
CA ASP A 53 -19.48 -5.59 8.53
C ASP A 53 -18.66 -6.76 7.94
N GLY A 54 -17.35 -6.53 7.75
CA GLY A 54 -16.44 -7.44 7.06
C GLY A 54 -15.70 -8.43 7.96
N GLU A 55 -16.29 -8.93 9.03
CA GLU A 55 -15.61 -9.81 9.99
C GLU A 55 -15.41 -11.25 9.49
N LYS A 56 -16.41 -11.79 8.74
CA LYS A 56 -16.47 -13.22 8.37
C LYS A 56 -15.19 -13.73 7.68
N PRO A 57 -14.58 -13.02 6.71
CA PRO A 57 -13.38 -13.49 6.04
C PRO A 57 -12.17 -13.68 6.96
N PHE A 58 -12.16 -13.05 8.13
CA PHE A 58 -11.04 -13.04 9.07
C PHE A 58 -11.31 -13.88 10.33
N LYS A 59 -12.53 -14.39 10.52
CA LYS A 59 -12.91 -15.22 11.66
C LYS A 59 -12.34 -16.64 11.53
N GLY A 60 -11.73 -17.12 12.61
CA GLY A 60 -11.23 -18.49 12.76
C GLY A 60 -9.71 -18.64 12.49
N ILE A 61 -9.11 -19.51 13.28
CA ILE A 61 -7.64 -19.76 13.27
C ILE A 61 -7.17 -20.28 11.91
N LYS A 62 -7.99 -21.09 11.23
CA LYS A 62 -7.64 -21.65 9.92
C LYS A 62 -7.58 -20.58 8.81
N LYS A 63 -8.37 -19.49 8.91
CA LYS A 63 -8.48 -18.46 7.87
C LYS A 63 -7.42 -17.37 7.98
N SER A 64 -7.11 -16.92 9.18
CA SER A 64 -6.11 -15.86 9.42
C SER A 64 -4.80 -16.37 10.04
N TYR A 65 -4.66 -17.68 10.23
CA TYR A 65 -3.56 -18.29 11.00
C TYR A 65 -3.38 -17.65 12.39
N GLY A 66 -4.44 -17.07 12.96
CA GLY A 66 -4.41 -16.33 14.21
C GLY A 66 -3.57 -15.06 14.21
N MET A 67 -3.16 -14.58 13.02
CA MET A 67 -2.31 -13.38 12.89
C MET A 67 -3.10 -12.09 12.89
N ILE A 68 -4.42 -12.13 12.58
CA ILE A 68 -5.29 -10.97 12.49
C ILE A 68 -6.54 -11.22 13.33
N SER A 69 -6.96 -10.24 14.12
CA SER A 69 -8.12 -10.37 15.00
C SER A 69 -8.88 -9.04 15.15
N GLY A 70 -10.21 -9.13 15.37
CA GLY A 70 -11.07 -7.98 15.62
C GLY A 70 -11.33 -7.10 14.40
N VAL A 71 -11.07 -7.59 13.17
CA VAL A 71 -11.38 -6.84 11.95
C VAL A 71 -12.89 -6.70 11.81
N LYS A 72 -13.38 -5.46 11.74
CA LYS A 72 -14.78 -5.14 11.44
C LYS A 72 -14.97 -4.57 10.03
N SER A 73 -13.96 -3.93 9.51
CA SER A 73 -14.00 -3.33 8.17
C SER A 73 -12.72 -3.65 7.40
N PHE A 74 -12.85 -3.74 6.09
CA PHE A 74 -11.70 -3.89 5.20
C PHE A 74 -11.93 -3.15 3.88
N ILE A 75 -10.85 -2.88 3.17
CA ILE A 75 -10.86 -2.34 1.82
C ILE A 75 -10.49 -3.47 0.87
N ALA A 76 -11.37 -3.79 -0.07
CA ALA A 76 -11.12 -4.75 -1.14
C ALA A 76 -10.50 -4.03 -2.34
N LEU A 77 -9.36 -4.51 -2.80
CA LEU A 77 -8.64 -3.94 -3.93
C LEU A 77 -8.94 -4.76 -5.18
N VAL A 78 -9.92 -4.28 -5.93
CA VAL A 78 -10.46 -4.92 -7.14
C VAL A 78 -10.10 -4.08 -8.37
N GLY A 79 -9.82 -4.74 -9.47
CA GLY A 79 -9.55 -4.09 -10.75
C GLY A 79 -9.65 -5.05 -11.92
N LYS A 80 -9.83 -4.50 -13.14
CA LYS A 80 -9.87 -5.28 -14.37
C LYS A 80 -8.48 -5.75 -14.75
N GLU A 81 -8.36 -7.00 -15.17
CA GLU A 81 -7.07 -7.61 -15.55
C GLU A 81 -6.44 -6.98 -16.80
N ASN A 82 -7.26 -6.39 -17.68
CA ASN A 82 -6.82 -5.72 -18.90
C ASN A 82 -6.35 -4.28 -18.71
N ILE A 83 -6.44 -3.72 -17.50
CA ILE A 83 -5.87 -2.39 -17.21
C ILE A 83 -4.35 -2.50 -17.23
N ILE A 84 -3.73 -1.65 -18.06
CA ILE A 84 -2.27 -1.58 -18.15
C ILE A 84 -1.68 -1.28 -16.76
N ASN A 85 -0.73 -2.10 -16.32
CA ASN A 85 -0.01 -1.97 -15.05
C ASN A 85 -0.94 -1.96 -13.81
N VAL A 86 -2.04 -2.74 -13.88
CA VAL A 86 -3.08 -2.74 -12.83
C VAL A 86 -2.54 -3.06 -11.45
N GLU A 87 -1.64 -4.04 -11.32
CA GLU A 87 -1.08 -4.45 -10.03
C GLU A 87 -0.30 -3.30 -9.35
N SER A 88 0.50 -2.54 -10.11
CA SER A 88 1.18 -1.36 -9.56
C SER A 88 0.21 -0.25 -9.21
N LYS A 89 -0.87 -0.07 -9.98
CA LYS A 89 -1.96 0.87 -9.61
C LYS A 89 -2.65 0.45 -8.32
N ILE A 90 -2.95 -0.83 -8.14
CA ILE A 90 -3.49 -1.40 -6.89
C ILE A 90 -2.58 -1.07 -5.71
N GLY A 91 -1.28 -1.29 -5.85
CA GLY A 91 -0.30 -0.97 -4.82
C GLY A 91 -0.24 0.53 -4.50
N TYR A 92 -0.13 1.35 -5.53
CA TYR A 92 -0.05 2.81 -5.41
C TYR A 92 -1.29 3.40 -4.71
N PHE A 93 -2.47 3.11 -5.22
CA PHE A 93 -3.71 3.68 -4.69
C PHE A 93 -4.14 3.02 -3.36
N GLY A 94 -3.85 1.74 -3.18
CA GLY A 94 -4.05 1.09 -1.88
C GLY A 94 -3.20 1.73 -0.78
N GLU A 95 -1.94 2.09 -1.06
CA GLU A 95 -1.09 2.77 -0.08
C GLU A 95 -1.53 4.21 0.17
N VAL A 96 -2.13 4.91 -0.80
CA VAL A 96 -2.80 6.19 -0.56
C VAL A 96 -3.86 6.06 0.54
N LEU A 97 -4.68 5.01 0.49
CA LEU A 97 -5.72 4.75 1.49
C LEU A 97 -5.12 4.38 2.86
N VAL A 98 -4.02 3.62 2.86
CA VAL A 98 -3.27 3.27 4.08
C VAL A 98 -2.70 4.53 4.76
N LEU A 99 -2.10 5.44 3.98
CA LEU A 99 -1.52 6.67 4.53
C LEU A 99 -2.60 7.67 4.97
N GLU A 100 -3.74 7.75 4.26
CA GLU A 100 -4.90 8.53 4.72
C GLU A 100 -5.44 7.99 6.04
N ALA A 101 -5.70 6.67 6.12
CA ALA A 101 -6.15 6.04 7.36
C ALA A 101 -5.18 6.29 8.52
N THR A 102 -3.87 6.16 8.26
CA THR A 102 -2.82 6.47 9.25
C THR A 102 -2.88 7.92 9.72
N SER A 103 -3.13 8.87 8.81
CA SER A 103 -3.27 10.29 9.16
C SER A 103 -4.47 10.59 10.05
N LEU A 104 -5.50 9.74 9.97
CA LEU A 104 -6.72 9.78 10.79
C LEU A 104 -6.59 8.99 12.11
N GLY A 105 -5.43 8.42 12.41
CA GLY A 105 -5.22 7.57 13.60
C GLY A 105 -5.85 6.18 13.49
N ILE A 106 -6.15 5.71 12.27
CA ILE A 106 -6.75 4.42 12.00
C ILE A 106 -5.66 3.41 11.66
N GLY A 107 -5.71 2.22 12.27
CA GLY A 107 -4.79 1.13 12.00
C GLY A 107 -5.15 0.38 10.71
N THR A 108 -4.12 -0.07 9.98
CA THR A 108 -4.27 -0.83 8.73
C THR A 108 -3.29 -1.98 8.62
N CYS A 109 -3.61 -2.97 7.81
CA CYS A 109 -2.67 -4.01 7.40
C CYS A 109 -2.99 -4.51 5.99
N TRP A 110 -1.99 -4.52 5.12
CA TRP A 110 -2.05 -5.23 3.84
C TRP A 110 -2.13 -6.74 4.06
N ILE A 111 -3.05 -7.41 3.35
CA ILE A 111 -3.29 -8.84 3.48
C ILE A 111 -3.42 -9.45 2.07
N GLY A 112 -2.42 -10.24 1.68
CA GLY A 112 -2.40 -10.89 0.36
C GLY A 112 -3.20 -12.19 0.31
N GLY A 113 -3.12 -13.05 1.34
CA GLY A 113 -3.67 -14.40 1.27
C GLY A 113 -4.14 -15.01 2.59
N THR A 114 -4.02 -14.32 3.72
CA THR A 114 -4.41 -14.86 5.04
C THR A 114 -5.85 -14.46 5.42
N TYR A 115 -6.79 -14.67 4.50
CA TYR A 115 -8.23 -14.47 4.67
C TYR A 115 -9.00 -15.49 3.82
N ASP A 116 -10.30 -15.62 4.06
CA ASP A 116 -11.16 -16.45 3.22
C ASP A 116 -11.56 -15.66 1.96
N LYS A 117 -10.95 -16.03 0.83
CA LYS A 117 -11.15 -15.33 -0.43
C LYS A 117 -12.60 -15.40 -0.91
N LYS A 118 -13.25 -16.57 -0.77
CA LYS A 118 -14.66 -16.76 -1.17
C LYS A 118 -15.60 -15.89 -0.35
N GLU A 119 -15.37 -15.79 0.96
CA GLU A 119 -16.17 -14.92 1.83
C GLU A 119 -15.98 -13.44 1.48
N VAL A 120 -14.78 -13.01 1.08
CA VAL A 120 -14.58 -11.63 0.57
C VAL A 120 -15.33 -11.44 -0.74
N GLU A 121 -15.17 -12.35 -1.71
CA GLU A 121 -15.83 -12.28 -3.02
C GLU A 121 -17.36 -12.26 -2.91
N ASN A 122 -17.95 -12.90 -1.91
CA ASN A 122 -19.38 -12.85 -1.63
C ASN A 122 -19.87 -11.51 -1.05
N THR A 123 -18.98 -10.65 -0.58
CA THR A 123 -19.31 -9.36 0.05
C THR A 123 -19.00 -8.14 -0.81
N ILE A 124 -18.34 -8.34 -1.95
CA ILE A 124 -17.91 -7.27 -2.85
C ILE A 124 -18.58 -7.39 -4.22
N ASP A 125 -18.68 -6.27 -4.92
CA ASP A 125 -19.15 -6.25 -6.31
C ASP A 125 -17.96 -6.47 -7.26
N ILE A 126 -17.89 -7.68 -7.85
CA ILE A 126 -16.90 -8.02 -8.88
C ILE A 126 -17.60 -8.13 -10.22
N LYS A 127 -17.25 -7.25 -11.14
CA LYS A 127 -17.78 -7.24 -12.51
C LYS A 127 -17.02 -8.23 -13.40
N GLU A 128 -17.57 -8.47 -14.58
CA GLU A 128 -16.89 -9.26 -15.60
C GLU A 128 -15.49 -8.72 -15.89
N ASN A 129 -14.48 -9.61 -15.97
CA ASN A 129 -13.05 -9.30 -16.16
C ASN A 129 -12.39 -8.53 -15.00
N GLU A 130 -13.03 -8.45 -13.84
CA GLU A 130 -12.43 -7.95 -12.61
C GLU A 130 -11.98 -9.10 -11.71
N LYS A 131 -10.96 -8.85 -10.91
CA LYS A 131 -10.56 -9.75 -9.84
C LYS A 131 -10.16 -9.01 -8.56
N LEU A 132 -10.29 -9.71 -7.44
CA LEU A 132 -9.74 -9.28 -6.16
C LEU A 132 -8.23 -9.58 -6.14
N TYR A 133 -7.41 -8.54 -5.98
CA TYR A 133 -5.95 -8.65 -5.88
C TYR A 133 -5.50 -8.92 -4.45
N CYS A 134 -6.00 -8.15 -3.51
CA CYS A 134 -5.72 -8.29 -2.08
C CYS A 134 -6.70 -7.43 -1.28
N VAL A 135 -6.58 -7.46 0.05
CA VAL A 135 -7.39 -6.63 0.93
C VAL A 135 -6.50 -5.84 1.91
N ILE A 136 -7.03 -4.74 2.43
CA ILE A 136 -6.44 -3.97 3.53
C ILE A 136 -7.42 -4.01 4.69
N SER A 137 -7.08 -4.63 5.82
CA SER A 137 -7.87 -4.50 7.03
C SER A 137 -7.73 -3.09 7.61
N ILE A 138 -8.83 -2.54 8.11
CA ILE A 138 -8.91 -1.17 8.62
C ILE A 138 -9.77 -1.10 9.89
N GLY A 139 -9.33 -0.36 10.91
CA GLY A 139 -10.08 -0.21 12.15
C GLY A 139 -9.29 0.50 13.26
N TYR A 140 -9.98 0.78 14.36
CA TYR A 140 -9.31 1.33 15.53
C TYR A 140 -8.41 0.30 16.20
N VAL A 141 -7.30 0.77 16.74
CA VAL A 141 -6.27 -0.05 17.39
C VAL A 141 -5.87 0.60 18.72
N LYS A 142 -5.44 -0.21 19.67
CA LYS A 142 -4.82 0.29 20.92
C LYS A 142 -3.48 0.94 20.57
N GLU A 143 -3.04 1.94 21.34
CA GLU A 143 -1.72 2.57 21.13
C GLU A 143 -0.60 1.55 21.23
N GLU A 144 -0.63 0.72 22.26
CA GLU A 144 0.36 -0.34 22.41
C GLU A 144 0.05 -1.55 21.53
N LYS A 145 1.09 -2.04 20.88
CA LYS A 145 1.02 -3.31 20.13
C LYS A 145 0.96 -4.48 21.11
N GLY A 146 0.08 -5.44 20.85
CA GLY A 146 0.06 -6.71 21.56
C GLY A 146 1.36 -7.52 21.33
N ILE A 147 1.62 -8.52 22.18
CA ILE A 147 2.86 -9.33 22.14
C ILE A 147 3.06 -9.96 20.76
N LYS A 148 2.02 -10.52 20.14
CA LYS A 148 2.07 -11.11 18.79
C LYS A 148 2.41 -10.06 17.72
N GLU A 149 1.84 -8.85 17.80
CA GLU A 149 2.17 -7.77 16.89
C GLU A 149 3.61 -7.28 17.05
N LYS A 150 4.12 -7.22 18.28
CA LYS A 150 5.53 -6.88 18.58
C LYS A 150 6.47 -7.87 17.93
N LEU A 151 6.19 -9.18 18.06
CA LEU A 151 6.97 -10.24 17.44
C LEU A 151 6.96 -10.15 15.91
N LEU A 152 5.78 -10.05 15.30
CA LEU A 152 5.64 -9.92 13.85
C LEU A 152 6.26 -8.61 13.31
N SER A 153 6.21 -7.51 14.09
CA SER A 153 6.82 -6.26 13.68
C SER A 153 8.35 -6.27 13.69
N SER A 154 8.99 -7.19 14.45
CA SER A 154 10.45 -7.32 14.45
C SER A 154 10.99 -7.78 13.10
N PHE A 155 10.27 -8.64 12.39
CA PHE A 155 10.64 -9.09 11.04
C PHE A 155 10.57 -7.96 9.99
N SER A 156 9.79 -6.91 10.23
CA SER A 156 9.65 -5.77 9.31
C SER A 156 10.65 -4.62 9.58
N LYS A 157 11.51 -4.76 10.58
CA LYS A 157 12.52 -3.73 10.91
C LYS A 157 13.71 -3.70 9.96
N ASN A 158 14.04 -4.84 9.36
CA ASN A 158 15.15 -4.91 8.42
C ASN A 158 14.78 -4.20 7.11
N ARG A 159 15.51 -3.16 6.76
CA ARG A 159 15.30 -2.37 5.55
C ARG A 159 16.56 -2.36 4.69
N LYS A 160 16.36 -2.53 3.39
CA LYS A 160 17.44 -2.35 2.41
C LYS A 160 18.04 -0.96 2.55
N SER A 161 19.35 -0.83 2.37
CA SER A 161 20.04 0.45 2.29
C SER A 161 19.68 1.18 0.99
N SER A 162 19.94 2.48 0.93
CA SER A 162 19.71 3.26 -0.28
C SER A 162 20.51 2.74 -1.46
N ASN A 163 21.74 2.25 -1.24
CA ASN A 163 22.60 1.68 -2.28
C ASN A 163 22.11 0.33 -2.80
N GLU A 164 21.36 -0.43 -2.00
CA GLU A 164 20.72 -1.67 -2.47
C GLU A 164 19.47 -1.40 -3.29
N ILE A 165 18.87 -0.21 -3.16
CA ILE A 165 17.62 0.18 -3.85
C ILE A 165 17.91 0.98 -5.10
N LEU A 166 18.81 1.96 -5.03
CA LEU A 166 19.10 2.92 -6.09
C LEU A 166 20.42 2.60 -6.80
N SER A 167 20.36 2.50 -8.12
CA SER A 167 21.53 2.58 -9.00
C SER A 167 21.60 3.96 -9.69
N CYS A 168 22.80 4.50 -9.83
CA CYS A 168 23.04 5.77 -10.48
C CYS A 168 24.44 5.77 -11.09
N ASN A 169 24.54 6.15 -12.36
CA ASN A 169 25.81 6.31 -13.08
C ASN A 169 26.27 7.78 -13.15
N GLU A 170 25.54 8.71 -12.51
CA GLU A 170 25.88 10.13 -12.49
C GLU A 170 26.76 10.45 -11.26
N LYS A 171 27.58 11.48 -11.36
CA LYS A 171 28.48 11.89 -10.27
C LYS A 171 27.74 12.32 -9.02
N GLU A 172 26.55 12.92 -9.20
CA GLU A 172 25.74 13.42 -8.08
C GLU A 172 24.30 12.99 -8.23
N VAL A 173 23.71 12.55 -7.13
CA VAL A 173 22.28 12.24 -7.01
C VAL A 173 21.58 13.44 -6.42
N PRO A 174 20.56 14.02 -7.10
CA PRO A 174 19.80 15.16 -6.58
C PRO A 174 19.08 14.86 -5.26
N ASN A 175 18.85 15.90 -4.45
CA ASN A 175 18.21 15.75 -3.13
C ASN A 175 16.79 15.16 -3.22
N TRP A 176 16.04 15.49 -4.25
CA TRP A 176 14.68 14.92 -4.42
C TRP A 176 14.72 13.41 -4.66
N VAL A 177 15.75 12.89 -5.35
CA VAL A 177 15.96 11.45 -5.53
C VAL A 177 16.34 10.80 -4.20
N LYS A 178 17.31 11.37 -3.47
CA LYS A 178 17.74 10.86 -2.16
C LYS A 178 16.55 10.75 -1.20
N ASN A 179 15.74 11.81 -1.08
CA ASN A 179 14.58 11.83 -0.19
C ASN A 179 13.45 10.91 -0.68
N GLY A 180 13.29 10.76 -2.00
CA GLY A 180 12.40 9.76 -2.60
C GLY A 180 12.80 8.34 -2.17
N ILE A 181 14.07 8.00 -2.29
CA ILE A 181 14.59 6.67 -1.89
C ILE A 181 14.50 6.45 -0.37
N GLU A 182 14.76 7.47 0.46
CA GLU A 182 14.57 7.34 1.91
C GLU A 182 13.11 7.06 2.29
N ALA A 183 12.15 7.64 1.57
CA ALA A 183 10.74 7.30 1.74
C ALA A 183 10.45 5.87 1.26
N VAL A 184 11.01 5.41 0.14
CA VAL A 184 10.90 4.03 -0.37
C VAL A 184 11.39 3.00 0.64
N ARG A 185 12.47 3.27 1.36
CA ARG A 185 13.00 2.38 2.41
C ARG A 185 11.98 2.08 3.51
N LYS A 186 11.02 2.96 3.73
CA LYS A 186 9.96 2.82 4.74
C LYS A 186 8.69 2.17 4.20
N ALA A 187 8.59 1.95 2.89
CA ALA A 187 7.44 1.34 2.24
C ALA A 187 7.20 -0.11 2.72
N PRO A 188 5.95 -0.52 2.96
CA PRO A 188 5.68 -1.92 3.27
C PRO A 188 5.77 -2.78 2.01
N SER A 189 6.05 -4.08 2.20
CA SER A 189 5.99 -5.09 1.16
C SER A 189 5.56 -6.44 1.71
N ALA A 190 5.09 -7.33 0.84
CA ALA A 190 4.75 -8.70 1.20
C ALA A 190 5.95 -9.37 1.87
N ILE A 191 5.72 -9.90 3.09
CA ILE A 191 6.73 -10.53 3.96
C ILE A 191 8.06 -9.74 4.06
N ASN A 192 7.99 -8.41 3.92
CA ASN A 192 9.13 -7.46 3.96
C ASN A 192 10.23 -7.73 2.92
N LYS A 193 9.88 -8.24 1.74
CA LYS A 193 10.86 -8.60 0.69
C LYS A 193 11.47 -7.42 -0.04
N GLN A 194 10.77 -6.27 -0.10
CA GLN A 194 11.27 -5.04 -0.72
C GLN A 194 11.83 -5.32 -2.14
N PRO A 195 10.99 -5.83 -3.09
CA PRO A 195 11.45 -6.39 -4.38
C PRO A 195 11.82 -5.34 -5.42
N TRP A 196 11.72 -4.07 -5.07
CA TRP A 196 11.91 -2.94 -5.96
C TRP A 196 13.37 -2.54 -6.13
N LYS A 197 13.67 -2.00 -7.33
CA LYS A 197 14.90 -1.31 -7.70
C LYS A 197 14.55 -0.01 -8.40
N TYR A 198 15.43 0.95 -8.26
CA TYR A 198 15.33 2.28 -8.85
C TYR A 198 16.61 2.62 -9.59
N GLU A 199 16.51 3.24 -10.76
CA GLU A 199 17.64 3.70 -11.55
C GLU A 199 17.44 5.20 -11.85
N TYR A 200 18.40 6.02 -11.42
CA TYR A 200 18.41 7.45 -11.76
C TYR A 200 19.30 7.68 -12.97
N SER A 201 18.76 8.33 -13.97
CA SER A 201 19.50 8.77 -15.16
C SER A 201 18.83 9.96 -15.84
N LYS A 202 19.63 10.97 -16.21
CA LYS A 202 19.18 12.13 -17.01
C LYS A 202 17.92 12.81 -16.48
N GLY A 203 17.87 13.04 -15.17
CA GLY A 203 16.76 13.75 -14.53
C GLY A 203 15.48 12.92 -14.36
N SER A 204 15.49 11.63 -14.66
CA SER A 204 14.37 10.72 -14.50
C SER A 204 14.71 9.52 -13.63
N ILE A 205 13.68 8.89 -13.07
CA ILE A 205 13.78 7.66 -12.30
C ILE A 205 13.02 6.55 -13.00
N LYS A 206 13.68 5.40 -13.18
CA LYS A 206 13.01 4.15 -13.53
C LYS A 206 12.78 3.33 -12.26
N ALA A 207 11.58 2.74 -12.13
CA ALA A 207 11.26 1.82 -11.04
C ALA A 207 10.86 0.46 -11.62
N PHE A 208 11.48 -0.60 -11.13
CA PHE A 208 11.25 -1.96 -11.62
C PHE A 208 11.44 -3.00 -10.51
N ILE A 209 11.10 -4.23 -10.81
CA ILE A 209 11.20 -5.38 -9.90
C ILE A 209 12.47 -6.15 -10.21
N ASP A 210 13.26 -6.45 -9.18
CA ASP A 210 14.50 -7.23 -9.30
C ASP A 210 14.21 -8.71 -9.54
N GLU A 211 13.29 -9.31 -8.73
CA GLU A 211 12.89 -10.70 -8.82
C GLU A 211 11.39 -10.89 -8.54
N GLN A 212 10.74 -11.77 -9.30
CA GLN A 212 9.35 -12.19 -9.07
C GLN A 212 9.32 -13.57 -8.41
N LYS A 213 8.90 -13.65 -7.14
CA LYS A 213 8.88 -14.91 -6.37
C LYS A 213 7.57 -15.18 -5.62
N HIS A 214 6.77 -14.18 -5.34
CA HIS A 214 5.63 -14.27 -4.41
C HIS A 214 4.29 -13.85 -5.01
N GLY A 215 4.29 -13.28 -6.24
CA GLY A 215 3.08 -12.84 -6.93
C GLY A 215 2.51 -11.49 -6.47
N TYR A 216 3.17 -10.79 -5.54
CA TYR A 216 2.77 -9.45 -5.07
C TYR A 216 3.78 -8.36 -5.41
N GLU A 217 4.85 -8.69 -6.12
CA GLU A 217 5.98 -7.79 -6.35
C GLU A 217 5.59 -6.52 -7.10
N LYS A 218 4.66 -6.62 -8.05
CA LYS A 218 4.16 -5.44 -8.78
C LYS A 218 3.28 -4.55 -7.90
N ILE A 219 2.52 -5.14 -6.97
CA ILE A 219 1.76 -4.39 -5.96
C ILE A 219 2.75 -3.67 -5.02
N ASP A 220 3.76 -4.39 -4.53
CA ASP A 220 4.82 -3.84 -3.69
C ASP A 220 5.56 -2.69 -4.39
N LEU A 221 5.84 -2.84 -5.71
CA LEU A 221 6.43 -1.77 -6.52
C LEU A 221 5.53 -0.52 -6.52
N GLY A 222 4.22 -0.68 -6.75
CA GLY A 222 3.26 0.42 -6.72
C GLY A 222 3.23 1.14 -5.37
N ILE A 223 3.27 0.39 -4.26
CA ILE A 223 3.40 0.94 -2.90
C ILE A 223 4.66 1.81 -2.80
N SER A 224 5.80 1.28 -3.24
CA SER A 224 7.08 1.99 -3.19
C SER A 224 7.10 3.24 -4.08
N MET A 225 6.41 3.21 -5.22
CA MET A 225 6.30 4.34 -6.15
C MET A 225 5.57 5.53 -5.51
N LEU A 226 4.50 5.29 -4.74
CA LEU A 226 3.86 6.37 -3.97
C LEU A 226 4.81 6.97 -2.94
N HIS A 227 5.52 6.13 -2.18
CA HIS A 227 6.49 6.59 -1.20
C HIS A 227 7.58 7.46 -1.85
N PHE A 228 8.13 7.01 -2.99
CA PHE A 228 9.10 7.79 -3.76
C PHE A 228 8.56 9.17 -4.12
N GLN A 229 7.37 9.22 -4.73
CA GLN A 229 6.74 10.46 -5.19
C GLN A 229 6.46 11.42 -4.03
N LEU A 230 6.03 10.90 -2.87
CA LEU A 230 5.84 11.71 -1.66
C LEU A 230 7.16 12.29 -1.13
N GLY A 231 8.24 11.50 -1.13
CA GLY A 231 9.58 11.94 -0.74
C GLY A 231 10.14 13.00 -1.68
N ALA A 232 10.00 12.82 -2.99
CA ALA A 232 10.39 13.80 -4.01
C ALA A 232 9.59 15.12 -3.85
N LYS A 233 8.26 15.02 -3.71
CA LYS A 233 7.40 16.19 -3.49
C LYS A 233 7.77 16.95 -2.21
N ASN A 234 8.05 16.24 -1.13
CA ASN A 234 8.49 16.88 0.13
C ASN A 234 9.82 17.64 0.00
N SER A 235 10.61 17.33 -1.01
CA SER A 235 11.86 18.03 -1.36
C SER A 235 11.66 19.14 -2.41
N GLY A 236 10.41 19.48 -2.72
CA GLY A 236 10.08 20.54 -3.70
C GLY A 236 10.04 20.06 -5.17
N TYR A 237 10.26 18.77 -5.45
CA TYR A 237 10.19 18.24 -6.81
C TYR A 237 8.82 17.62 -7.09
N VAL A 238 8.10 18.17 -8.07
CA VAL A 238 6.78 17.70 -8.50
C VAL A 238 6.94 16.96 -9.82
N GLY A 239 6.75 15.66 -9.78
CA GLY A 239 6.80 14.78 -10.95
C GLY A 239 5.66 13.77 -10.92
N ASN A 240 5.50 13.03 -12.01
CA ASN A 240 4.48 12.00 -12.17
C ASN A 240 5.07 10.69 -12.69
N TRP A 241 4.40 9.59 -12.37
CA TRP A 241 4.71 8.30 -12.92
C TRP A 241 4.05 8.11 -14.28
N GLU A 242 4.84 7.69 -15.26
CA GLU A 242 4.37 7.23 -16.58
C GLU A 242 4.76 5.77 -16.77
N TYR A 243 3.94 5.01 -17.48
CA TYR A 243 4.23 3.62 -17.83
C TYR A 243 4.50 3.54 -19.32
N ILE A 244 5.78 3.39 -19.67
CA ILE A 244 6.27 3.43 -21.06
C ILE A 244 7.09 2.18 -21.30
N ASN A 245 6.79 1.43 -22.37
CA ASN A 245 7.52 0.21 -22.76
C ASN A 245 7.70 -0.77 -21.59
N ASN A 246 6.64 -1.00 -20.82
CA ASN A 246 6.61 -1.87 -19.65
C ASN A 246 7.51 -1.43 -18.48
N ILE A 247 7.90 -0.17 -18.42
CA ILE A 247 8.73 0.41 -17.36
C ILE A 247 7.98 1.59 -16.71
N ASN A 248 8.02 1.68 -15.38
CA ASN A 248 7.55 2.85 -14.65
C ASN A 248 8.65 3.92 -14.63
N ILE A 249 8.34 5.09 -15.17
CA ILE A 249 9.28 6.23 -15.27
C ILE A 249 8.68 7.43 -14.52
N PHE A 250 9.45 8.01 -13.62
CA PHE A 250 9.11 9.25 -12.90
C PHE A 250 9.91 10.42 -13.47
N LYS A 251 9.20 11.46 -13.83
CA LYS A 251 9.77 12.71 -14.36
C LYS A 251 8.86 13.91 -14.07
#